data_c92c4e832cae2ed81339b954d4208e99
#
_entry.id   c92c4e832cae2ed81339b954d4208e99
#
_cell.length_a   1.000
_cell.length_b   1.000
_cell.length_c   1.000
_cell.angle_alpha   90.00
_cell.angle_beta   90.00
_cell.angle_gamma   90.00
#
_symmetry.space_group_name_H-M   'P 1'
#
loop_
_entity.id
_entity.type
_entity.pdbx_description
1 polymer ?
#
loop_
_entity_poly.entity_id
_entity_poly.type
_entity_poly.pdbx_seq_one_letter_code
_entity_poly.pdbx_strand_id
1 'polypeptide(L)'
;ASIVVDPPVDFNTIMKEELEYQGVPSIVGPALRFYVRVANGEKLDRITPELALENGQKQELLIISNLLDERVQPHHRDDLVVIAKRLGIEHTIKYYDYGHVENIYAEVENWDVLINEFFDTELSN
;
A
#
# COMPACT_ATOMS: atom_id res chain seq x y z
N ALA A 1 -13.15 -5.81 7.74
CA ALA A 1 -12.18 -6.34 6.79
C ALA A 1 -11.72 -5.25 5.83
N SER A 2 -10.46 -5.28 5.43
CA SER A 2 -9.87 -4.32 4.49
C SER A 2 -8.97 -5.02 3.47
N ILE A 3 -8.99 -4.55 2.23
CA ILE A 3 -8.11 -5.04 1.18
C ILE A 3 -7.21 -3.90 0.72
N VAL A 4 -5.92 -4.15 0.61
CA VAL A 4 -4.94 -3.20 0.08
C VAL A 4 -4.13 -3.86 -1.03
N VAL A 5 -3.88 -3.11 -2.10
CA VAL A 5 -3.13 -3.58 -3.28
C VAL A 5 -1.93 -2.68 -3.46
N ASP A 6 -0.73 -3.27 -3.50
CA ASP A 6 0.54 -2.56 -3.64
C ASP A 6 0.60 -1.28 -2.79
N PRO A 7 0.37 -1.38 -1.47
CA PRO A 7 0.19 -0.21 -0.62
C PRO A 7 1.53 0.49 -0.34
N PRO A 8 1.67 1.79 -0.67
CA PRO A 8 2.79 2.56 -0.18
C PRO A 8 2.62 2.84 1.33
N VAL A 9 3.68 2.68 2.11
CA VAL A 9 3.62 2.85 3.59
C VAL A 9 4.09 4.22 4.04
N ASP A 10 5.01 4.84 3.31
CA ASP A 10 5.53 6.16 3.62
C ASP A 10 5.53 7.07 2.40
N PHE A 11 4.89 8.24 2.54
CA PHE A 11 4.77 9.22 1.46
C PHE A 11 6.12 9.75 0.96
N ASN A 12 7.08 9.96 1.87
CA ASN A 12 8.38 10.51 1.49
C ASN A 12 9.19 9.47 0.70
N THR A 13 9.11 8.21 1.11
CA THR A 13 9.80 7.10 0.46
C THR A 13 9.22 6.86 -0.92
N ILE A 14 7.89 6.69 -1.04
CA ILE A 14 7.25 6.45 -2.34
C ILE A 14 7.45 7.62 -3.31
N MET A 15 7.43 8.87 -2.83
CA MET A 15 7.70 10.02 -3.69
C MET A 15 9.14 10.02 -4.21
N LYS A 16 10.11 9.63 -3.37
CA LYS A 16 11.50 9.50 -3.80
C LYS A 16 11.66 8.41 -4.86
N GLU A 17 11.09 7.25 -4.62
CA GLU A 17 11.15 6.09 -5.52
C GLU A 17 10.46 6.39 -6.85
N GLU A 18 9.29 7.04 -6.83
CA GLU A 18 8.60 7.46 -8.05
C GLU A 18 9.43 8.46 -8.86
N LEU A 19 10.11 9.41 -8.21
CA LEU A 19 11.01 10.32 -8.90
C LEU A 19 12.22 9.60 -9.53
N GLU A 20 12.78 8.64 -8.83
CA GLU A 20 13.86 7.78 -9.33
C GLU A 20 13.39 6.94 -10.52
N TYR A 21 12.21 6.33 -10.43
CA TYR A 21 11.58 5.57 -11.50
C TYR A 21 11.35 6.43 -12.77
N GLN A 22 10.93 7.68 -12.58
CA GLN A 22 10.73 8.66 -13.66
C GLN A 22 12.04 9.23 -14.20
N GLY A 23 13.20 8.85 -13.67
CA GLY A 23 14.50 9.39 -14.08
C GLY A 23 14.74 10.85 -13.69
N VAL A 24 14.01 11.36 -12.69
CA VAL A 24 14.16 12.74 -12.20
C VAL A 24 15.43 12.85 -11.35
N PRO A 25 16.32 13.83 -11.62
CA PRO A 25 17.53 14.00 -10.82
C PRO A 25 17.23 14.17 -9.33
N SER A 26 17.98 13.50 -8.46
CA SER A 26 17.78 13.46 -7.01
C SER A 26 17.78 14.85 -6.35
N ILE A 27 18.44 15.85 -6.96
CA ILE A 27 18.46 17.23 -6.48
C ILE A 27 17.07 17.90 -6.51
N VAL A 28 16.16 17.42 -7.35
CA VAL A 28 14.78 17.95 -7.46
C VAL A 28 13.89 17.48 -6.33
N GLY A 29 14.15 16.29 -5.79
CA GLY A 29 13.34 15.67 -4.75
C GLY A 29 13.10 16.54 -3.50
N PRO A 30 14.14 17.16 -2.89
CA PRO A 30 13.95 18.03 -1.74
C PRO A 30 13.08 19.26 -2.01
N ALA A 31 13.25 19.88 -3.18
CA ALA A 31 12.46 21.06 -3.58
C ALA A 31 10.98 20.68 -3.81
N LEU A 32 10.73 19.54 -4.46
CA LEU A 32 9.36 19.06 -4.69
C LEU A 32 8.69 18.70 -3.36
N ARG A 33 9.38 18.01 -2.45
CA ARG A 33 8.85 17.72 -1.10
C ARG A 33 8.49 18.97 -0.34
N PHE A 34 9.36 19.98 -0.37
CA PHE A 34 9.09 21.27 0.25
C PHE A 34 7.84 21.92 -0.35
N TYR A 35 7.73 21.94 -1.68
CA TYR A 35 6.57 22.50 -2.37
C TYR A 35 5.26 21.76 -2.00
N VAL A 36 5.29 20.43 -2.02
CA VAL A 36 4.13 19.60 -1.67
C VAL A 36 3.69 19.85 -0.23
N ARG A 37 4.65 19.95 0.72
CA ARG A 37 4.37 20.31 2.11
C ARG A 37 3.72 21.69 2.25
N VAL A 38 4.24 22.69 1.56
CA VAL A 38 3.68 24.06 1.60
C VAL A 38 2.29 24.10 0.99
N ALA A 39 2.10 23.41 -0.15
CA ALA A 39 0.82 23.41 -0.86
C ALA A 39 -0.30 22.67 -0.12
N ASN A 40 0.03 21.57 0.57
CA ASN A 40 -0.94 20.69 1.23
C ASN A 40 -0.93 20.79 2.77
N GLY A 41 -0.04 21.60 3.32
CA GLY A 41 0.24 21.67 4.75
C GLY A 41 0.95 20.41 5.26
N GLU A 42 1.30 20.39 6.55
CA GLU A 42 1.99 19.24 7.19
C GLU A 42 1.13 17.97 7.29
N LYS A 43 -0.07 17.99 6.72
CA LYS A 43 -1.04 16.89 6.85
C LYS A 43 -0.62 15.61 6.10
N LEU A 44 0.20 15.71 5.06
CA LEU A 44 0.62 14.56 4.27
C LEU A 44 1.48 13.58 5.06
N ASP A 45 2.32 14.06 5.97
CA ASP A 45 3.13 13.19 6.83
C ASP A 45 2.29 12.41 7.86
N ARG A 46 0.99 12.74 7.97
CA ARG A 46 0.03 12.08 8.86
C ARG A 46 -0.89 11.10 8.14
N ILE A 47 -0.82 11.07 6.82
CA ILE A 47 -1.60 10.11 6.03
C ILE A 47 -0.72 8.88 5.82
N THR A 48 -0.71 8.01 6.81
CA THR A 48 0.02 6.74 6.75
C THR A 48 -0.93 5.58 6.94
N PRO A 49 -0.69 4.42 6.29
CA PRO A 49 -1.44 3.20 6.58
C PRO A 49 -1.42 2.84 8.07
N GLU A 50 -0.30 3.09 8.75
CA GLU A 50 -0.16 2.88 10.18
C GLU A 50 -1.25 3.64 10.96
N LEU A 51 -1.38 4.95 10.73
CA LEU A 51 -2.38 5.77 11.42
C LEU A 51 -3.81 5.33 11.07
N ALA A 52 -4.05 4.92 9.83
CA ALA A 52 -5.34 4.38 9.40
C ALA A 52 -5.65 3.07 10.15
N LEU A 53 -4.69 2.18 10.28
CA LEU A 53 -4.83 0.91 10.99
C LEU A 53 -4.97 1.10 12.51
N GLU A 54 -4.24 2.06 13.10
CA GLU A 54 -4.36 2.39 14.54
C GLU A 54 -5.73 2.96 14.91
N ASN A 55 -6.31 3.79 14.03
CA ASN A 55 -7.61 4.42 14.26
C ASN A 55 -8.78 3.59 13.72
N GLY A 56 -8.51 2.56 12.94
CA GLY A 56 -9.49 1.59 12.47
C GLY A 56 -9.95 0.66 13.59
N GLN A 57 -11.15 0.10 13.42
CA GLN A 57 -11.53 -1.07 14.23
C GLN A 57 -10.60 -2.24 13.83
N LYS A 58 -10.29 -3.13 14.78
CA LYS A 58 -9.54 -4.36 14.47
C LYS A 58 -10.25 -5.12 13.35
N GLN A 59 -9.66 -5.07 12.18
CA GLN A 59 -10.21 -5.67 10.97
C GLN A 59 -9.14 -6.57 10.38
N GLU A 60 -9.54 -7.70 9.82
CA GLU A 60 -8.62 -8.50 9.04
C GLU A 60 -8.18 -7.74 7.79
N LEU A 61 -6.91 -7.90 7.43
CA LEU A 61 -6.27 -7.20 6.34
C LEU A 61 -5.82 -8.19 5.27
N LEU A 62 -6.38 -8.08 4.06
CA LEU A 62 -5.85 -8.76 2.89
C LEU A 62 -4.86 -7.83 2.16
N ILE A 63 -3.61 -8.25 2.13
CA ILE A 63 -2.53 -7.54 1.44
C ILE A 63 -2.27 -8.25 0.11
N ILE A 64 -2.42 -7.54 -0.99
CA ILE A 64 -2.11 -8.04 -2.33
C ILE A 64 -0.84 -7.35 -2.80
N SER A 65 0.12 -8.14 -3.23
CA SER A 65 1.42 -7.64 -3.66
C SER A 65 1.82 -8.20 -5.01
N ASN A 66 2.12 -7.32 -5.93
CA ASN A 66 2.67 -7.66 -7.23
C ASN A 66 4.21 -7.70 -7.15
N LEU A 67 4.79 -8.86 -7.46
CA LEU A 67 6.24 -9.10 -7.29
C LEU A 67 7.11 -8.37 -8.32
N LEU A 68 6.53 -8.01 -9.47
CA LEU A 68 7.19 -7.27 -10.54
C LEU A 68 6.86 -5.77 -10.50
N ASP A 69 6.32 -5.29 -9.37
CA ASP A 69 6.02 -3.87 -9.20
C ASP A 69 7.31 -3.06 -9.01
N GLU A 70 7.65 -2.27 -10.03
CA GLU A 70 8.81 -1.37 -10.01
C GLU A 70 8.48 0.01 -9.42
N ARG A 71 7.20 0.33 -9.21
CA ARG A 71 6.75 1.63 -8.70
C ARG A 71 6.57 1.61 -7.18
N VAL A 72 5.85 0.60 -6.67
CA VAL A 72 5.70 0.38 -5.24
C VAL A 72 6.49 -0.88 -4.87
N GLN A 73 7.72 -0.68 -4.44
CA GLN A 73 8.66 -1.77 -4.21
C GLN A 73 8.23 -2.70 -3.07
N PRO A 74 8.64 -3.98 -3.08
CA PRO A 74 8.21 -4.99 -2.11
C PRO A 74 8.42 -4.63 -0.63
N HIS A 75 9.39 -3.76 -0.31
CA HIS A 75 9.63 -3.35 1.08
C HIS A 75 8.44 -2.60 1.69
N HIS A 76 7.64 -1.86 0.90
CA HIS A 76 6.42 -1.21 1.41
C HIS A 76 5.42 -2.24 1.96
N ARG A 77 5.25 -3.37 1.28
CA ARG A 77 4.46 -4.49 1.79
C ARG A 77 5.05 -5.04 3.08
N ASP A 78 6.37 -5.25 3.12
CA ASP A 78 7.04 -5.82 4.29
C ASP A 78 6.89 -4.90 5.51
N ASP A 79 7.02 -3.60 5.33
CA ASP A 79 6.78 -2.58 6.36
C ASP A 79 5.32 -2.61 6.84
N LEU A 80 4.34 -2.72 5.93
CA LEU A 80 2.93 -2.85 6.30
C LEU A 80 2.67 -4.10 7.14
N VAL A 81 3.29 -5.23 6.79
CA VAL A 81 3.20 -6.47 7.57
C VAL A 81 3.77 -6.30 8.96
N VAL A 82 4.89 -5.59 9.11
CA VAL A 82 5.47 -5.27 10.42
C VAL A 82 4.52 -4.42 11.24
N ILE A 83 3.89 -3.41 10.63
CA ILE A 83 2.89 -2.55 11.27
C ILE A 83 1.68 -3.37 11.71
N ALA A 84 1.10 -4.19 10.83
CA ALA A 84 -0.05 -5.03 11.13
C ALA A 84 0.23 -5.98 12.31
N LYS A 85 1.39 -6.65 12.31
CA LYS A 85 1.81 -7.52 13.42
C LYS A 85 1.95 -6.77 14.73
N ARG A 86 2.56 -5.58 14.72
CA ARG A 86 2.71 -4.75 15.91
C ARG A 86 1.37 -4.32 16.51
N LEU A 87 0.40 -4.02 15.66
CA LEU A 87 -0.95 -3.62 16.06
C LEU A 87 -1.87 -4.81 16.40
N GLY A 88 -1.40 -6.05 16.22
CA GLY A 88 -2.18 -7.26 16.47
C GLY A 88 -3.34 -7.41 15.47
N ILE A 89 -3.14 -6.96 14.23
CA ILE A 89 -4.09 -7.10 13.12
C ILE A 89 -3.80 -8.39 12.40
N GLU A 90 -4.79 -9.26 12.29
CA GLU A 90 -4.71 -10.45 11.47
C GLU A 90 -4.61 -10.06 10.00
N HIS A 91 -3.75 -10.75 9.25
CA HIS A 91 -3.52 -10.42 7.86
C HIS A 91 -3.17 -11.64 7.02
N THR A 92 -3.64 -11.60 5.79
CA THR A 92 -3.33 -12.57 4.74
C THR A 92 -2.62 -11.87 3.60
N ILE A 93 -1.62 -12.51 3.00
CA ILE A 93 -0.87 -11.95 1.86
C ILE A 93 -1.11 -12.83 0.63
N LYS A 94 -1.46 -12.20 -0.48
CA LYS A 94 -1.52 -12.81 -1.81
C LYS A 94 -0.46 -12.20 -2.72
N TYR A 95 0.26 -13.05 -3.44
CA TYR A 95 1.31 -12.65 -4.36
C TYR A 95 0.89 -12.93 -5.80
N TYR A 96 1.23 -11.99 -6.68
CA TYR A 96 1.03 -12.11 -8.12
C TYR A 96 2.29 -11.70 -8.87
N ASP A 97 2.57 -12.34 -10.01
CA ASP A 97 3.72 -12.04 -10.88
C ASP A 97 3.34 -10.99 -11.94
N TYR A 98 2.89 -9.82 -11.49
CA TYR A 98 2.50 -8.69 -12.33
C TYR A 98 3.20 -7.40 -11.90
N GLY A 99 3.16 -6.38 -12.76
CA GLY A 99 3.55 -5.03 -12.42
C GLY A 99 2.51 -4.30 -11.57
N HIS A 100 2.72 -3.01 -11.36
CA HIS A 100 1.90 -2.18 -10.47
C HIS A 100 0.41 -2.28 -10.81
N VAL A 101 -0.38 -2.82 -9.88
CA VAL A 101 -1.83 -3.07 -9.96
C VAL A 101 -2.31 -3.81 -11.22
N GLU A 102 -1.42 -4.37 -12.02
CA GLU A 102 -1.78 -5.05 -13.27
C GLU A 102 -2.63 -6.32 -13.03
N ASN A 103 -2.44 -7.00 -11.92
CA ASN A 103 -3.21 -8.17 -11.53
C ASN A 103 -4.73 -7.89 -11.49
N ILE A 104 -5.16 -6.67 -11.19
CA ILE A 104 -6.58 -6.28 -11.18
C ILE A 104 -7.21 -6.46 -12.56
N TYR A 105 -6.46 -6.17 -13.62
CA TYR A 105 -6.93 -6.26 -15.01
C TYR A 105 -6.66 -7.63 -15.63
N ALA A 106 -5.59 -8.28 -15.22
CA ALA A 106 -5.19 -9.58 -15.76
C ALA A 106 -6.01 -10.74 -15.18
N GLU A 107 -6.49 -10.59 -13.95
CA GLU A 107 -7.14 -11.66 -13.18
C GLU A 107 -8.57 -11.29 -12.74
N VAL A 108 -9.32 -10.56 -13.59
CA VAL A 108 -10.64 -10.00 -13.24
C VAL A 108 -11.59 -11.03 -12.61
N GLU A 109 -11.70 -12.23 -13.20
CA GLU A 109 -12.59 -13.28 -12.70
C GLU A 109 -12.13 -13.81 -11.33
N ASN A 110 -10.81 -13.95 -11.14
CA ASN A 110 -10.21 -14.38 -9.88
C ASN A 110 -10.33 -13.31 -8.79
N TRP A 111 -10.32 -12.03 -9.19
CA TRP A 111 -10.52 -10.91 -8.28
C TRP A 111 -11.90 -10.93 -7.63
N ASP A 112 -12.96 -11.12 -8.42
CA ASP A 112 -14.33 -11.17 -7.90
C ASP A 112 -14.48 -12.32 -6.90
N VAL A 113 -13.89 -13.47 -7.19
CA VAL A 113 -13.90 -14.63 -6.28
C VAL A 113 -13.13 -14.30 -5.00
N LEU A 114 -11.91 -13.79 -5.13
CA LEU A 114 -11.05 -13.48 -3.97
C LEU A 114 -11.70 -12.46 -3.02
N ILE A 115 -12.29 -11.40 -3.57
CA ILE A 115 -12.93 -10.34 -2.79
C ILE A 115 -14.16 -10.89 -2.07
N ASN A 116 -15.01 -11.63 -2.78
CA ASN A 116 -16.20 -12.19 -2.18
C ASN A 116 -15.87 -13.21 -1.10
N GLU A 117 -14.95 -14.15 -1.36
CA GLU A 117 -14.53 -15.14 -0.36
C GLU A 117 -13.94 -14.48 0.90
N PHE A 118 -13.13 -13.44 0.74
CA PHE A 118 -12.54 -12.72 1.86
C PHE A 118 -13.61 -12.04 2.71
N PHE A 119 -14.51 -11.28 2.10
CA PHE A 119 -15.54 -10.57 2.85
C PHE A 119 -16.61 -11.52 3.40
N ASP A 120 -16.98 -12.57 2.70
CA ASP A 120 -17.96 -13.56 3.20
C ASP A 120 -17.42 -14.28 4.44
N THR A 121 -16.13 -14.61 4.46
CA THR A 121 -15.48 -15.22 5.63
C THR A 121 -15.52 -14.28 6.83
N GLU A 122 -15.21 -13.01 6.61
CA GLU A 122 -15.11 -12.00 7.67
C GLU A 122 -16.47 -11.52 8.21
N LEU A 123 -17.48 -11.48 7.35
CA LEU A 123 -18.83 -11.06 7.76
C LEU A 123 -19.64 -12.19 8.41
N SER A 124 -19.15 -13.44 8.31
CA SER A 124 -19.81 -14.61 8.91
C SER A 124 -19.35 -14.91 10.34
N ASN A 125 -18.33 -14.21 10.82
CA ASN A 125 -17.78 -14.29 12.19
C ASN A 125 -18.27 -13.11 13.03
#